data_6b516b8d7e2708dc991ef8b6e140dcf5
#
_entry.id   6b516b8d7e2708dc991ef8b6e140dcf5
#
_cell.length_a   1.000
_cell.length_b   1.000
_cell.length_c   1.000
_cell.angle_alpha   90.00
_cell.angle_beta   90.00
_cell.angle_gamma   90.00
#
_symmetry.space_group_name_H-M   'P 1'
#
loop_
_entity.id
_entity.type
_entity.pdbx_description
1 polymer ?
#
loop_
_entity_poly.entity_id
_entity_poly.type
_entity_poly.pdbx_seq_one_letter_code
_entity_poly.pdbx_strand_id
1 'polypeptide(L)'
;MKKKQKDIFLRSEGNAWFERNRHSSCEKQFETNDPIVSALQTCVNSELETSKEPRLLEIGCGKGKRLHWIAQNLNFKCYGVEPADQAVSIANTNGVQVSQGTADQLDFDDKFFDFVIFGFCLYLCDREDLFKIAEEADRVLKDPGFLVVHDFYSLSPTNRPYEHKQGVLSYKMDYRRLWDWNPSYTCFSHIVNHHSVLSFTEDQDEWVATSILRKSCV
;
A
#
# COMPACT_ATOMS: atom_id res chain seq x y z
N MET A 1 -8.19 20.71 -19.68
CA MET A 1 -7.89 20.20 -18.32
C MET A 1 -6.89 19.04 -18.41
N LYS A 2 -5.86 19.03 -17.60
CA LYS A 2 -4.91 17.90 -17.49
C LYS A 2 -5.69 16.70 -16.92
N LYS A 3 -5.62 15.53 -17.58
CA LYS A 3 -6.24 14.32 -17.04
C LYS A 3 -5.51 13.91 -15.76
N LYS A 4 -6.25 13.56 -14.71
CA LYS A 4 -5.68 13.00 -13.49
C LYS A 4 -5.08 11.62 -13.75
N GLN A 5 -3.97 11.30 -13.09
CA GLN A 5 -3.32 9.99 -13.23
C GLN A 5 -4.25 8.86 -12.82
N LYS A 6 -5.03 9.03 -11.74
CA LYS A 6 -6.03 8.06 -11.32
C LYS A 6 -7.02 7.68 -12.42
N ASP A 7 -7.49 8.67 -13.22
CA ASP A 7 -8.40 8.39 -14.34
C ASP A 7 -7.72 7.58 -15.45
N ILE A 8 -6.42 7.81 -15.65
CA ILE A 8 -5.61 7.06 -16.62
C ILE A 8 -5.45 5.62 -16.15
N PHE A 9 -5.17 5.41 -14.86
CA PHE A 9 -5.02 4.08 -14.28
C PHE A 9 -6.33 3.29 -14.30
N LEU A 10 -7.44 3.89 -13.88
CA LEU A 10 -8.76 3.25 -13.91
C LEU A 10 -9.21 2.84 -15.33
N ARG A 11 -8.86 3.65 -16.35
CA ARG A 11 -9.32 3.39 -17.72
C ARG A 11 -8.45 2.44 -18.52
N SER A 12 -7.15 2.43 -18.29
CA SER A 12 -6.23 1.68 -19.18
C SER A 12 -4.90 1.30 -18.57
N GLU A 13 -4.24 2.22 -17.84
CA GLU A 13 -2.86 1.99 -17.41
C GLU A 13 -2.78 0.97 -16.28
N GLY A 14 -3.80 0.87 -15.43
CA GLY A 14 -3.88 -0.17 -14.40
C GLY A 14 -3.76 -1.57 -15.01
N ASN A 15 -4.57 -1.87 -16.03
CA ASN A 15 -4.48 -3.16 -16.73
C ASN A 15 -3.15 -3.33 -17.48
N ALA A 16 -2.65 -2.27 -18.12
CA ALA A 16 -1.36 -2.33 -18.80
C ALA A 16 -0.20 -2.60 -17.82
N TRP A 17 -0.22 -1.94 -16.65
CA TRP A 17 0.73 -2.21 -15.56
C TRP A 17 0.61 -3.66 -15.07
N PHE A 18 -0.62 -4.12 -14.83
CA PHE A 18 -0.89 -5.48 -14.41
C PHE A 18 -0.34 -6.52 -15.39
N GLU A 19 -0.58 -6.37 -16.69
CA GLU A 19 -0.08 -7.31 -17.71
C GLU A 19 1.45 -7.34 -17.76
N ARG A 20 2.13 -6.19 -17.66
CA ARG A 20 3.61 -6.13 -17.61
C ARG A 20 4.18 -6.85 -16.38
N ASN A 21 3.47 -6.79 -15.25
CA ASN A 21 3.91 -7.34 -13.98
C ASN A 21 3.23 -8.68 -13.61
N ARG A 22 2.49 -9.27 -14.52
CA ARG A 22 1.66 -10.46 -14.28
C ARG A 22 2.42 -11.65 -13.67
N HIS A 23 3.70 -11.80 -14.01
CA HIS A 23 4.54 -12.91 -13.57
C HIS A 23 5.52 -12.55 -12.45
N SER A 24 5.47 -11.33 -11.94
CA SER A 24 6.48 -10.74 -11.05
C SER A 24 6.36 -11.11 -9.58
N SER A 25 5.71 -12.14 -9.14
CA SER A 25 5.75 -12.54 -7.72
C SER A 25 5.62 -14.04 -7.55
N CYS A 26 6.58 -14.65 -6.82
CA CYS A 26 6.54 -16.02 -6.37
C CYS A 26 6.00 -16.07 -4.93
N GLU A 27 5.16 -17.03 -4.58
CA GLU A 27 4.60 -17.19 -3.23
C GLU A 27 5.68 -17.36 -2.15
N LYS A 28 6.79 -18.02 -2.49
CA LYS A 28 7.95 -18.14 -1.58
C LYS A 28 8.56 -16.80 -1.15
N GLN A 29 8.36 -15.74 -1.91
CA GLN A 29 8.83 -14.40 -1.57
C GLN A 29 8.11 -13.83 -0.34
N PHE A 30 6.82 -14.17 -0.13
CA PHE A 30 6.06 -13.68 1.01
C PHE A 30 6.50 -14.29 2.33
N GLU A 31 7.04 -15.50 2.33
CA GLU A 31 7.50 -16.18 3.54
C GLU A 31 8.80 -15.60 4.10
N THR A 32 9.70 -15.14 3.21
CA THR A 32 11.09 -14.86 3.60
C THR A 32 11.54 -13.43 3.35
N ASN A 33 10.97 -12.72 2.37
CA ASN A 33 11.55 -11.50 1.84
C ASN A 33 10.54 -10.38 1.53
N ASP A 34 9.26 -10.52 1.89
CA ASP A 34 8.30 -9.44 1.69
C ASP A 34 8.34 -8.47 2.87
N PRO A 35 8.75 -7.19 2.64
CA PRO A 35 8.90 -6.22 3.73
C PRO A 35 7.57 -5.86 4.40
N ILE A 36 6.45 -5.96 3.68
CA ILE A 36 5.11 -5.70 4.23
C ILE A 36 4.69 -6.84 5.15
N VAL A 37 4.92 -8.11 4.74
CA VAL A 37 4.64 -9.27 5.59
C VAL A 37 5.49 -9.22 6.86
N SER A 38 6.78 -8.88 6.75
CA SER A 38 7.66 -8.70 7.92
C SER A 38 7.17 -7.59 8.85
N ALA A 39 6.69 -6.48 8.30
CA ALA A 39 6.10 -5.39 9.07
C ALA A 39 4.84 -5.84 9.81
N LEU A 40 3.94 -6.58 9.16
CA LEU A 40 2.74 -7.14 9.79
C LEU A 40 3.07 -8.10 10.93
N GLN A 41 4.03 -9.00 10.73
CA GLN A 41 4.47 -9.93 11.78
C GLN A 41 5.05 -9.17 12.98
N THR A 42 5.79 -8.09 12.76
CA THR A 42 6.27 -7.22 13.82
C THR A 42 5.12 -6.59 14.61
N CYS A 43 4.06 -6.13 13.93
CA CYS A 43 2.88 -5.56 14.59
C CYS A 43 2.10 -6.60 15.40
N VAL A 44 1.89 -7.80 14.85
CA VAL A 44 1.15 -8.88 15.51
C VAL A 44 1.85 -9.37 16.78
N ASN A 45 3.18 -9.42 16.77
CA ASN A 45 3.99 -9.84 17.92
C ASN A 45 4.06 -8.78 19.03
N SER A 46 3.65 -7.54 18.78
CA SER A 46 3.65 -6.45 19.75
C SER A 46 2.34 -6.42 20.53
N GLU A 47 2.08 -7.38 21.44
CA GLU A 47 1.02 -7.42 22.48
C GLU A 47 -0.26 -6.61 22.19
N LEU A 48 -0.74 -6.66 20.95
CA LEU A 48 -2.02 -6.04 20.63
C LEU A 48 -3.14 -6.99 21.00
N GLU A 49 -4.12 -6.48 21.74
CA GLU A 49 -5.47 -7.03 21.76
C GLU A 49 -6.08 -6.88 20.35
N THR A 50 -5.51 -7.58 19.38
CA THR A 50 -6.13 -7.70 18.07
C THR A 50 -7.36 -8.57 18.19
N SER A 51 -8.39 -8.26 17.42
CA SER A 51 -9.55 -9.14 17.27
C SER A 51 -9.06 -10.56 16.91
N LYS A 52 -9.83 -11.60 17.22
CA LYS A 52 -9.48 -12.98 16.86
C LYS A 52 -9.22 -13.16 15.37
N GLU A 53 -9.76 -12.28 14.52
CA GLU A 53 -9.60 -12.23 13.08
C GLU A 53 -9.50 -10.75 12.65
N PRO A 54 -8.31 -10.15 12.70
CA PRO A 54 -8.13 -8.74 12.36
C PRO A 54 -8.42 -8.48 10.87
N ARG A 55 -8.99 -7.32 10.56
CA ARG A 55 -9.30 -6.88 9.20
C ARG A 55 -8.15 -6.07 8.63
N LEU A 56 -7.73 -6.41 7.43
CA LEU A 56 -6.63 -5.78 6.73
C LEU A 56 -7.09 -5.29 5.36
N LEU A 57 -6.77 -4.04 5.03
CA LEU A 57 -6.93 -3.46 3.71
C LEU A 57 -5.57 -3.24 3.05
N GLU A 58 -5.38 -3.72 1.83
CA GLU A 58 -4.25 -3.32 0.98
C GLU A 58 -4.74 -2.48 -0.19
N ILE A 59 -4.19 -1.27 -0.32
CA ILE A 59 -4.45 -0.32 -1.39
C ILE A 59 -3.36 -0.50 -2.47
N GLY A 60 -3.77 -0.73 -3.72
CA GLY A 60 -2.88 -1.12 -4.81
C GLY A 60 -2.47 -2.60 -4.74
N CYS A 61 -3.42 -3.48 -4.38
CA CYS A 61 -3.13 -4.89 -4.08
C CYS A 61 -2.87 -5.77 -5.31
N GLY A 62 -3.01 -5.24 -6.53
CA GLY A 62 -2.91 -6.03 -7.76
C GLY A 62 -3.87 -7.22 -7.75
N LYS A 63 -3.39 -8.40 -8.14
CA LYS A 63 -4.16 -9.65 -8.14
C LYS A 63 -4.30 -10.33 -6.76
N GLY A 64 -4.02 -9.60 -5.66
CA GLY A 64 -4.26 -10.04 -4.29
C GLY A 64 -3.41 -11.20 -3.79
N LYS A 65 -2.27 -11.50 -4.41
CA LYS A 65 -1.42 -12.64 -3.98
C LYS A 65 -0.93 -12.51 -2.54
N ARG A 66 -0.46 -11.32 -2.13
CA ARG A 66 -0.04 -11.06 -0.75
C ARG A 66 -1.22 -11.20 0.20
N LEU A 67 -2.37 -10.63 -0.14
CA LEU A 67 -3.59 -10.74 0.67
C LEU A 67 -4.03 -12.19 0.84
N HIS A 68 -3.98 -12.99 -0.24
CA HIS A 68 -4.31 -14.41 -0.19
C HIS A 68 -3.34 -15.15 0.76
N TRP A 69 -2.04 -14.92 0.63
CA TRP A 69 -1.04 -15.52 1.52
C TRP A 69 -1.25 -15.11 2.99
N ILE A 70 -1.50 -13.82 3.26
CA ILE A 70 -1.76 -13.30 4.62
C ILE A 70 -3.01 -13.94 5.23
N ALA A 71 -4.09 -14.05 4.45
CA ALA A 71 -5.31 -14.69 4.93
C ALA A 71 -5.10 -16.16 5.33
N GLN A 72 -4.31 -16.89 4.55
CA GLN A 72 -4.05 -18.32 4.81
C GLN A 72 -3.05 -18.56 5.95
N ASN A 73 -2.08 -17.66 6.15
CA ASN A 73 -0.95 -17.94 7.05
C ASN A 73 -0.98 -17.10 8.34
N LEU A 74 -1.66 -15.96 8.36
CA LEU A 74 -1.67 -15.03 9.49
C LEU A 74 -3.06 -14.82 10.10
N ASN A 75 -4.08 -15.52 9.63
CA ASN A 75 -5.46 -15.45 10.13
C ASN A 75 -6.10 -14.06 10.08
N PHE A 76 -5.85 -13.32 8.99
CA PHE A 76 -6.47 -12.02 8.73
C PHE A 76 -7.67 -12.14 7.79
N LYS A 77 -8.68 -11.31 8.01
CA LYS A 77 -9.72 -11.06 7.02
C LYS A 77 -9.24 -9.95 6.07
N CYS A 78 -8.87 -10.35 4.84
CA CYS A 78 -8.17 -9.49 3.88
C CYS A 78 -9.12 -8.88 2.85
N TYR A 79 -8.91 -7.58 2.59
CA TYR A 79 -9.61 -6.77 1.61
C TYR A 79 -8.60 -6.01 0.74
N GLY A 80 -8.99 -5.68 -0.50
CA GLY A 80 -8.13 -4.92 -1.40
C GLY A 80 -8.89 -3.88 -2.20
N VAL A 81 -8.15 -2.83 -2.62
CA VAL A 81 -8.59 -1.84 -3.61
C VAL A 81 -7.54 -1.77 -4.71
N GLU A 82 -7.96 -1.88 -5.97
CA GLU A 82 -7.07 -1.94 -7.13
C GLU A 82 -7.72 -1.26 -8.34
N PRO A 83 -7.03 -0.36 -9.08
CA PRO A 83 -7.60 0.27 -10.27
C PRO A 83 -7.74 -0.68 -11.49
N ALA A 84 -6.93 -1.74 -11.59
CA ALA A 84 -6.95 -2.69 -12.70
C ALA A 84 -8.09 -3.71 -12.55
N ASP A 85 -9.14 -3.62 -13.36
CA ASP A 85 -10.31 -4.52 -13.30
C ASP A 85 -9.95 -5.98 -13.57
N GLN A 86 -8.96 -6.25 -14.43
CA GLN A 86 -8.45 -7.59 -14.70
C GLN A 86 -7.78 -8.19 -13.44
N ALA A 87 -7.00 -7.41 -12.71
CA ALA A 87 -6.37 -7.84 -11.47
C ALA A 87 -7.44 -8.12 -10.39
N VAL A 88 -8.43 -7.23 -10.26
CA VAL A 88 -9.58 -7.40 -9.36
C VAL A 88 -10.33 -8.71 -9.64
N SER A 89 -10.62 -8.99 -10.90
CA SER A 89 -11.31 -10.23 -11.30
C SER A 89 -10.56 -11.48 -10.88
N ILE A 90 -9.23 -11.49 -11.06
CA ILE A 90 -8.37 -12.62 -10.67
C ILE A 90 -8.30 -12.76 -9.14
N ALA A 91 -8.14 -11.66 -8.41
CA ALA A 91 -8.09 -11.67 -6.94
C ALA A 91 -9.37 -12.26 -6.35
N ASN A 92 -10.53 -11.83 -6.83
CA ASN A 92 -11.83 -12.34 -6.38
C ASN A 92 -12.04 -13.83 -6.70
N THR A 93 -11.54 -14.29 -7.84
CA THR A 93 -11.55 -15.73 -8.19
C THR A 93 -10.70 -16.55 -7.22
N ASN A 94 -9.63 -15.97 -6.69
CA ASN A 94 -8.75 -16.60 -5.70
C ASN A 94 -9.25 -16.45 -4.24
N GLY A 95 -10.48 -15.95 -4.04
CA GLY A 95 -11.11 -15.87 -2.72
C GLY A 95 -10.70 -14.67 -1.87
N VAL A 96 -10.06 -13.65 -2.46
CA VAL A 96 -9.77 -12.37 -1.78
C VAL A 96 -10.82 -11.34 -2.17
N GLN A 97 -11.33 -10.58 -1.21
CA GLN A 97 -12.32 -9.53 -1.46
C GLN A 97 -11.64 -8.26 -1.97
N VAL A 98 -11.64 -8.05 -3.27
CA VAL A 98 -11.04 -6.87 -3.92
C VAL A 98 -12.09 -6.09 -4.69
N SER A 99 -12.13 -4.78 -4.49
CA SER A 99 -12.96 -3.84 -5.26
C SER A 99 -12.11 -3.01 -6.21
N GLN A 100 -12.69 -2.66 -7.37
CA GLN A 100 -12.06 -1.70 -8.27
C GLN A 100 -12.20 -0.29 -7.70
N GLY A 101 -11.08 0.43 -7.59
CA GLY A 101 -11.09 1.78 -7.02
C GLY A 101 -9.73 2.42 -6.93
N THR A 102 -9.69 3.58 -6.30
CA THR A 102 -8.48 4.39 -6.05
C THR A 102 -8.41 4.80 -4.59
N ALA A 103 -7.20 5.15 -4.14
CA ALA A 103 -6.89 5.42 -2.74
C ALA A 103 -7.60 6.66 -2.15
N ASP A 104 -8.07 7.56 -3.00
CA ASP A 104 -8.73 8.83 -2.59
C ASP A 104 -10.23 8.69 -2.34
N GLN A 105 -10.78 7.49 -2.56
CA GLN A 105 -12.19 7.18 -2.27
C GLN A 105 -12.32 5.69 -1.96
N LEU A 106 -12.51 5.37 -0.69
CA LEU A 106 -12.62 4.00 -0.18
C LEU A 106 -14.06 3.70 0.23
N ASP A 107 -14.68 2.72 -0.42
CA ASP A 107 -16.07 2.31 -0.15
C ASP A 107 -16.11 1.33 1.04
N PHE A 108 -15.73 1.82 2.20
CA PHE A 108 -15.74 1.11 3.47
C PHE A 108 -16.22 2.03 4.60
N ASP A 109 -16.80 1.44 5.63
CA ASP A 109 -17.21 2.14 6.84
C ASP A 109 -16.00 2.75 7.58
N ASP A 110 -16.26 3.79 8.37
CA ASP A 110 -15.28 4.39 9.27
C ASP A 110 -14.78 3.36 10.28
N LYS A 111 -13.49 3.39 10.60
CA LYS A 111 -12.87 2.54 11.62
C LYS A 111 -13.15 1.04 11.41
N PHE A 112 -13.14 0.61 10.16
CA PHE A 112 -13.45 -0.79 9.80
C PHE A 112 -12.23 -1.70 9.89
N PHE A 113 -11.03 -1.20 9.60
CA PHE A 113 -9.80 -1.99 9.49
C PHE A 113 -8.89 -1.84 10.70
N ASP A 114 -8.28 -2.95 11.13
CA ASP A 114 -7.21 -2.97 12.12
C ASP A 114 -5.87 -2.58 11.48
N PHE A 115 -5.71 -2.88 10.18
CA PHE A 115 -4.53 -2.60 9.38
C PHE A 115 -4.90 -1.99 8.01
N VAL A 116 -4.19 -0.94 7.61
CA VAL A 116 -4.23 -0.39 6.26
C VAL A 116 -2.83 -0.40 5.67
N ILE A 117 -2.68 -0.86 4.43
CA ILE A 117 -1.39 -1.00 3.74
C ILE A 117 -1.42 -0.24 2.43
N PHE A 118 -0.37 0.53 2.17
CA PHE A 118 0.00 1.03 0.84
C PHE A 118 1.21 0.25 0.35
N GLY A 119 1.00 -0.57 -0.70
CA GLY A 119 2.03 -1.43 -1.26
C GLY A 119 2.44 -1.00 -2.68
N PHE A 120 3.41 -0.08 -2.82
CA PHE A 120 3.87 0.45 -4.11
C PHE A 120 2.76 1.06 -4.98
N CYS A 121 2.02 2.03 -4.46
CA CYS A 121 0.97 2.71 -5.22
C CYS A 121 1.00 4.23 -5.09
N LEU A 122 1.52 4.79 -4.00
CA LEU A 122 1.53 6.23 -3.76
C LEU A 122 2.42 6.98 -4.76
N TYR A 123 3.47 6.34 -5.27
CA TYR A 123 4.37 6.94 -6.26
C TYR A 123 3.69 7.29 -7.59
N LEU A 124 2.51 6.71 -7.86
CA LEU A 124 1.70 6.97 -9.07
C LEU A 124 0.43 7.78 -8.80
N CYS A 125 0.16 8.13 -7.54
CA CYS A 125 -1.00 8.93 -7.19
C CYS A 125 -0.80 10.41 -7.58
N ASP A 126 -1.90 11.08 -7.92
CA ASP A 126 -1.88 12.54 -8.15
C ASP A 126 -1.49 13.29 -6.87
N ARG A 127 -0.56 14.24 -7.00
CA ARG A 127 -0.06 14.99 -5.82
C ARG A 127 -1.14 15.82 -5.13
N GLU A 128 -2.12 16.30 -5.90
CA GLU A 128 -3.27 17.06 -5.39
C GLU A 128 -4.25 16.19 -4.60
N ASP A 129 -4.23 14.88 -4.77
CA ASP A 129 -5.11 13.95 -4.07
C ASP A 129 -4.46 13.35 -2.79
N LEU A 130 -3.18 13.61 -2.51
CA LEU A 130 -2.45 12.99 -1.38
C LEU A 130 -3.11 13.23 -0.02
N PHE A 131 -3.62 14.44 0.23
CA PHE A 131 -4.31 14.73 1.49
C PHE A 131 -5.61 13.94 1.61
N LYS A 132 -6.37 13.82 0.50
CA LYS A 132 -7.59 13.01 0.47
C LYS A 132 -7.30 11.52 0.65
N ILE A 133 -6.20 11.03 0.07
CA ILE A 133 -5.72 9.66 0.26
C ILE A 133 -5.38 9.39 1.73
N ALA A 134 -4.69 10.34 2.38
CA ALA A 134 -4.33 10.21 3.79
C ALA A 134 -5.58 10.26 4.70
N GLU A 135 -6.54 11.14 4.40
CA GLU A 135 -7.83 11.25 5.10
C GLU A 135 -8.65 9.95 4.98
N GLU A 136 -8.77 9.37 3.78
CA GLU A 136 -9.51 8.13 3.57
C GLU A 136 -8.88 6.95 4.31
N ALA A 137 -7.55 6.82 4.27
CA ALA A 137 -6.85 5.78 5.01
C ALA A 137 -7.04 5.97 6.53
N ASP A 138 -6.98 7.21 7.03
CA ASP A 138 -7.23 7.53 8.44
C ASP A 138 -8.68 7.21 8.83
N ARG A 139 -9.66 7.55 8.00
CA ARG A 139 -11.08 7.33 8.23
C ARG A 139 -11.42 5.86 8.40
N VAL A 140 -10.91 5.00 7.49
CA VAL A 140 -11.22 3.57 7.51
C VAL A 140 -10.39 2.78 8.52
N LEU A 141 -9.27 3.34 8.99
CA LEU A 141 -8.41 2.73 10.00
C LEU A 141 -8.99 2.93 11.40
N LYS A 142 -9.07 1.85 12.16
CA LYS A 142 -9.47 1.88 13.57
C LYS A 142 -8.52 2.72 14.42
N ASP A 143 -9.01 3.06 15.58
CA ASP A 143 -8.28 3.69 16.66
C ASP A 143 -8.49 2.85 17.93
N PRO A 144 -7.51 2.02 18.31
CA PRO A 144 -6.15 1.85 17.76
C PRO A 144 -6.07 1.04 16.45
N GLY A 145 -5.06 1.34 15.61
CA GLY A 145 -4.81 0.63 14.35
C GLY A 145 -3.38 0.82 13.82
N PHE A 146 -3.01 0.07 12.79
CA PHE A 146 -1.71 0.18 12.13
C PHE A 146 -1.82 0.57 10.67
N LEU A 147 -0.98 1.49 10.27
CA LEU A 147 -0.77 1.87 8.89
C LEU A 147 0.63 1.44 8.45
N VAL A 148 0.71 0.68 7.36
CA VAL A 148 1.98 0.26 6.75
C VAL A 148 2.12 0.94 5.40
N VAL A 149 3.23 1.64 5.18
CA VAL A 149 3.54 2.31 3.91
C VAL A 149 4.84 1.73 3.37
N HIS A 150 4.77 1.11 2.20
CA HIS A 150 5.94 0.60 1.47
C HIS A 150 5.93 1.19 0.07
N ASP A 151 6.89 2.10 -0.20
CA ASP A 151 6.96 2.81 -1.48
C ASP A 151 8.35 3.39 -1.75
N PHE A 152 8.57 3.93 -2.95
CA PHE A 152 9.80 4.63 -3.30
C PHE A 152 10.06 5.80 -2.36
N TYR A 153 11.29 5.88 -1.88
CA TYR A 153 11.71 6.84 -0.88
C TYR A 153 12.76 7.82 -1.41
N SER A 154 12.70 9.07 -0.98
CA SER A 154 13.77 10.06 -1.14
C SER A 154 13.74 11.07 0.00
N LEU A 155 14.91 11.64 0.34
CA LEU A 155 15.05 12.67 1.37
C LEU A 155 14.32 13.96 1.01
N SER A 156 14.23 14.27 -0.28
CA SER A 156 13.48 15.42 -0.81
C SER A 156 12.53 14.95 -1.89
N PRO A 157 11.31 15.53 -2.00
CA PRO A 157 10.37 15.13 -3.03
C PRO A 157 10.96 15.32 -4.43
N THR A 158 10.89 14.26 -5.24
CA THR A 158 11.35 14.27 -6.64
C THR A 158 10.28 13.65 -7.54
N ASN A 159 10.36 13.91 -8.83
CA ASN A 159 9.52 13.25 -9.83
C ASN A 159 10.28 13.05 -11.13
N ARG A 160 9.82 12.08 -11.90
CA ARG A 160 10.29 11.80 -13.25
C ARG A 160 9.14 11.34 -14.16
N PRO A 161 9.26 11.49 -15.50
CA PRO A 161 8.30 10.88 -16.40
C PRO A 161 8.20 9.37 -16.16
N TYR A 162 6.96 8.86 -16.12
CA TYR A 162 6.72 7.44 -16.04
C TYR A 162 6.94 6.79 -17.39
N GLU A 163 7.86 5.84 -17.48
CA GLU A 163 8.36 5.28 -18.74
C GLU A 163 7.28 4.62 -19.60
N HIS A 164 6.27 4.04 -18.97
CA HIS A 164 5.26 3.22 -19.64
C HIS A 164 4.03 3.99 -20.12
N LYS A 165 3.89 5.26 -19.72
CA LYS A 165 2.72 6.06 -20.09
C LYS A 165 3.06 7.55 -20.19
N GLN A 166 2.98 8.09 -21.41
CA GLN A 166 3.19 9.51 -21.64
C GLN A 166 2.17 10.36 -20.84
N GLY A 167 2.66 11.42 -20.21
CA GLY A 167 1.84 12.34 -19.40
C GLY A 167 1.59 11.88 -17.98
N VAL A 168 2.06 10.70 -17.57
CA VAL A 168 2.11 10.21 -16.20
C VAL A 168 3.47 10.51 -15.60
N LEU A 169 3.51 10.84 -14.31
CA LEU A 169 4.71 11.05 -13.52
C LEU A 169 4.82 10.00 -12.44
N SER A 170 6.02 9.54 -12.15
CA SER A 170 6.35 8.80 -10.95
C SER A 170 7.03 9.72 -9.95
N TYR A 171 6.76 9.52 -8.67
CA TYR A 171 7.21 10.39 -7.61
C TYR A 171 7.94 9.59 -6.53
N LYS A 172 8.93 10.23 -5.89
CA LYS A 172 9.59 9.72 -4.69
C LYS A 172 9.53 10.76 -3.59
N MET A 173 9.21 10.34 -2.38
CA MET A 173 9.24 11.17 -1.17
C MET A 173 9.16 10.28 0.08
N ASP A 174 9.28 10.88 1.24
CA ASP A 174 8.94 10.21 2.50
C ASP A 174 7.41 10.19 2.68
N TYR A 175 6.77 9.13 2.22
CA TYR A 175 5.31 9.00 2.23
C TYR A 175 4.72 8.81 3.63
N ARG A 176 5.48 8.37 4.64
CA ARG A 176 4.99 8.30 6.02
C ARG A 176 4.56 9.67 6.54
N ARG A 177 5.16 10.76 6.04
CA ARG A 177 4.86 12.13 6.42
C ARG A 177 3.48 12.61 6.01
N LEU A 178 2.75 11.86 5.19
CA LEU A 178 1.36 12.17 4.86
C LEU A 178 0.42 12.13 6.08
N TRP A 179 0.86 11.54 7.18
CA TRP A 179 0.07 11.46 8.43
C TRP A 179 0.62 12.33 9.56
N ASP A 180 1.67 13.15 9.34
CA ASP A 180 2.25 14.05 10.33
C ASP A 180 1.25 15.14 10.82
N TRP A 181 0.18 15.39 10.08
CA TRP A 181 -0.88 16.32 10.48
C TRP A 181 -1.75 15.80 11.62
N ASN A 182 -1.83 14.50 11.82
CA ASN A 182 -2.66 13.90 12.87
C ASN A 182 -1.77 13.42 14.03
N PRO A 183 -1.84 14.07 15.21
CA PRO A 183 -0.99 13.75 16.35
C PRO A 183 -1.21 12.35 16.93
N SER A 184 -2.29 11.65 16.53
CA SER A 184 -2.54 10.26 16.93
C SER A 184 -1.56 9.27 16.31
N TYR A 185 -0.82 9.66 15.28
CA TYR A 185 0.12 8.76 14.63
C TYR A 185 1.53 8.86 15.22
N THR A 186 2.09 7.69 15.53
CA THR A 186 3.51 7.55 15.90
C THR A 186 4.21 6.64 14.89
N CYS A 187 5.32 7.10 14.33
CA CYS A 187 6.17 6.25 13.51
C CYS A 187 6.88 5.23 14.39
N PHE A 188 6.46 3.99 14.31
CA PHE A 188 6.98 2.87 15.11
C PHE A 188 8.23 2.26 14.48
N SER A 189 8.29 2.19 13.15
CA SER A 189 9.43 1.67 12.38
C SER A 189 9.55 2.39 11.04
N HIS A 190 10.79 2.59 10.58
CA HIS A 190 11.09 3.13 9.26
C HIS A 190 12.39 2.54 8.76
N ILE A 191 12.32 1.67 7.75
CA ILE A 191 13.46 0.93 7.23
C ILE A 191 13.61 1.27 5.75
N VAL A 192 14.80 1.72 5.35
CA VAL A 192 15.15 2.03 3.97
C VAL A 192 16.01 0.91 3.41
N ASN A 193 15.62 0.38 2.26
CA ASN A 193 16.30 -0.70 1.55
C ASN A 193 16.45 -0.37 0.06
N HIS A 194 17.28 -1.15 -0.63
CA HIS A 194 17.25 -1.25 -2.07
C HIS A 194 15.91 -1.87 -2.53
N HIS A 195 15.35 -1.39 -3.65
CA HIS A 195 14.01 -1.78 -4.10
C HIS A 195 13.88 -3.26 -4.49
N SER A 196 14.99 -3.94 -4.82
CA SER A 196 14.97 -5.36 -5.25
C SER A 196 15.47 -6.34 -4.19
N VAL A 197 16.11 -5.86 -3.11
CA VAL A 197 16.69 -6.71 -2.06
C VAL A 197 16.58 -6.04 -0.69
N LEU A 198 16.41 -6.85 0.37
CA LEU A 198 16.32 -6.36 1.75
C LEU A 198 17.72 -6.00 2.32
N SER A 199 18.45 -5.17 1.60
CA SER A 199 19.75 -4.64 2.06
C SER A 199 19.81 -3.14 1.77
N PHE A 200 20.57 -2.42 2.56
CA PHE A 200 20.84 -1.00 2.32
C PHE A 200 21.69 -0.82 1.06
N THR A 201 21.48 0.27 0.35
CA THR A 201 22.31 0.76 -0.76
C THR A 201 22.60 2.25 -0.58
N GLU A 202 23.76 2.70 -1.04
CA GLU A 202 24.09 4.14 -1.11
C GLU A 202 23.44 4.83 -2.32
N ASP A 203 22.97 4.05 -3.30
CA ASP A 203 22.26 4.57 -4.47
C ASP A 203 20.84 4.99 -4.07
N GLN A 204 20.65 6.31 -3.97
CA GLN A 204 19.37 6.90 -3.57
C GLN A 204 18.26 6.71 -4.61
N ASP A 205 18.61 6.43 -5.86
CA ASP A 205 17.62 6.13 -6.90
C ASP A 205 16.96 4.76 -6.70
N GLU A 206 17.63 3.86 -5.97
CA GLU A 206 17.13 2.54 -5.65
C GLU A 206 16.41 2.45 -4.30
N TRP A 207 16.24 3.56 -3.58
CA TRP A 207 15.63 3.53 -2.25
C TRP A 207 14.13 3.29 -2.27
N VAL A 208 13.73 2.34 -1.44
CA VAL A 208 12.35 2.14 -0.97
C VAL A 208 12.33 2.20 0.54
N ALA A 209 11.22 2.62 1.12
CA ALA A 209 11.04 2.62 2.57
C ALA A 209 9.81 1.81 2.96
N THR A 210 9.96 1.01 4.02
CA THR A 210 8.83 0.39 4.72
C THR A 210 8.67 1.09 6.06
N SER A 211 7.53 1.73 6.24
CA SER A 211 7.20 2.47 7.46
C SER A 211 5.99 1.86 8.14
N ILE A 212 6.05 1.73 9.46
CA ILE A 212 4.93 1.31 10.30
C ILE A 212 4.53 2.49 11.18
N LEU A 213 3.30 2.94 11.03
CA LEU A 213 2.71 3.97 11.87
C LEU A 213 1.63 3.35 12.75
N ARG A 214 1.68 3.67 14.04
CA ARG A 214 0.65 3.30 15.01
C ARG A 214 -0.29 4.47 15.20
N LYS A 215 -1.57 4.27 14.91
CA LYS A 215 -2.64 5.18 15.31
C LYS A 215 -3.09 4.79 16.72
N SER A 216 -3.16 5.73 17.64
CA SER A 216 -3.57 5.50 19.02
C SER A 216 -4.51 6.61 19.47
N CYS A 217 -5.49 6.30 20.32
CA CYS A 217 -6.31 7.32 20.97
C CYS A 217 -5.41 8.32 21.73
N VAL A 218 -5.62 9.59 21.49
CA VAL A 218 -5.04 10.68 22.27
C VAL A 218 -5.99 11.04 23.42
#